data_2265b20a3b14ece38c4c14449ba0eed6
#
_entry.id   2265b20a3b14ece38c4c14449ba0eed6
#
_cell.length_a   1.000
_cell.length_b   1.000
_cell.length_c   1.000
_cell.angle_alpha   90.00
_cell.angle_beta   90.00
_cell.angle_gamma   90.00
#
_symmetry.space_group_name_H-M   'P 1'
#
loop_
_entity.id
_entity.type
_entity.pdbx_description
1 polymer ?
#
loop_
_entity_poly.entity_id
_entity_poly.type
_entity_poly.pdbx_seq_one_letter_code
_entity_poly.pdbx_strand_id
1 'polypeptide(L)'
;MSETITYQYTSPSLLDKTKDQEELFLSRFSEVQKNEAPCFFWGRLTDPYITGRCLVTLSNVVQSSFNLSPFQLALLKDPIVTAGNEKIRFEGFSHCCSVYARVDVLPGGYDGEFPASGTTNVDFNQPMISALSGIGRNEQVMLSVGKKEVALQKQGSGKIVERKVPLPVKWIKGLTTVQLYMAASEKVFTFNRMQALQLFQSIPAGKPKADYHLVMRGNKPSFSPVSTIDSICVGGVHRLKLMEPLLPLATQLKVFPHPDMQSTTWQLYFGNTCFSLSLSRDCWRGFSGEGAALESLIEDVPDQWIDAVDKYSYANQVFNPALLSLEEGIQLERVDNITARLAAMGLLGYDADENHFFYRRLPFKLSRILSLNPRLKDAEKLLEEGKVNILSRSADKVEAVVAGTDVVHTVMLEGEKERCTCMWFSRNQGERGACKHILAVKKKLIS
;
A
#
# COMPACT_ATOMS: atom_id res chain seq x y z
N MET A 1 -31.22 -18.14 38.93
CA MET A 1 -30.62 -19.23 38.12
C MET A 1 -29.33 -18.66 37.56
N SER A 2 -28.16 -19.20 37.94
CA SER A 2 -26.87 -18.78 37.35
C SER A 2 -26.79 -19.36 35.96
N GLU A 3 -26.77 -18.53 34.95
CA GLU A 3 -26.48 -18.97 33.59
C GLU A 3 -25.04 -19.49 33.55
N THR A 4 -24.90 -20.77 33.18
CA THR A 4 -23.55 -21.35 32.97
C THR A 4 -23.11 -20.93 31.60
N ILE A 5 -22.11 -20.03 31.54
CA ILE A 5 -21.50 -19.61 30.27
C ILE A 5 -20.42 -20.64 29.92
N THR A 6 -20.61 -21.34 28.80
CA THR A 6 -19.61 -22.25 28.23
C THR A 6 -18.76 -21.48 27.23
N TYR A 7 -17.45 -21.41 27.48
CA TYR A 7 -16.49 -20.80 26.57
C TYR A 7 -15.95 -21.87 25.63
N GLN A 8 -16.09 -21.64 24.33
CA GLN A 8 -15.47 -22.44 23.28
C GLN A 8 -14.32 -21.60 22.69
N TYR A 9 -13.08 -22.07 22.88
CA TYR A 9 -11.90 -21.36 22.41
C TYR A 9 -11.62 -21.69 20.94
N THR A 10 -11.13 -20.72 20.17
CA THR A 10 -10.84 -20.84 18.74
C THR A 10 -9.65 -21.75 18.44
N SER A 11 -8.74 -21.93 19.41
CA SER A 11 -7.61 -22.84 19.34
C SER A 11 -7.34 -23.49 20.72
N PRO A 12 -6.71 -24.67 20.77
CA PRO A 12 -6.28 -25.25 22.03
C PRO A 12 -5.12 -24.46 22.65
N SER A 13 -5.04 -24.46 23.98
CA SER A 13 -3.84 -24.03 24.67
C SER A 13 -2.72 -25.03 24.41
N LEU A 14 -1.50 -24.55 24.15
CA LEU A 14 -0.33 -25.38 23.82
C LEU A 14 0.72 -25.25 24.90
N LEU A 15 1.39 -26.37 25.21
CA LEU A 15 2.58 -26.40 26.02
C LEU A 15 3.76 -26.71 25.08
N ASP A 16 4.59 -25.71 24.81
CA ASP A 16 5.83 -25.89 24.03
C ASP A 16 6.98 -26.26 24.97
N LYS A 17 7.58 -27.42 24.71
CA LYS A 17 8.70 -27.94 25.48
C LYS A 17 9.94 -27.89 24.60
N THR A 18 10.71 -26.82 24.74
CA THR A 18 12.07 -26.78 24.21
C THR A 18 13.05 -27.42 25.21
N LYS A 19 14.25 -27.85 24.76
CA LYS A 19 15.18 -28.61 25.60
C LYS A 19 15.52 -28.00 26.96
N ASP A 20 15.33 -26.70 27.13
CA ASP A 20 15.71 -25.97 28.34
C ASP A 20 14.57 -25.15 28.98
N GLN A 21 13.37 -25.09 28.36
CA GLN A 21 12.25 -24.28 28.86
C GLN A 21 10.90 -24.87 28.47
N GLU A 22 9.93 -24.74 29.39
CA GLU A 22 8.52 -25.04 29.12
C GLU A 22 7.75 -23.73 29.02
N GLU A 23 7.10 -23.48 27.88
CA GLU A 23 6.23 -22.32 27.67
C GLU A 23 4.78 -22.76 27.51
N LEU A 24 3.90 -22.16 28.31
CA LEU A 24 2.47 -22.39 28.23
C LEU A 24 1.81 -21.27 27.44
N PHE A 25 1.30 -21.60 26.25
CA PHE A 25 0.47 -20.72 25.44
C PHE A 25 -1.00 -20.98 25.76
N LEU A 26 -1.62 -20.06 26.46
CA LEU A 26 -3.06 -20.16 26.75
C LEU A 26 -3.87 -19.56 25.61
N SER A 27 -4.85 -20.31 25.13
CA SER A 27 -5.84 -19.76 24.20
C SER A 27 -6.53 -18.55 24.84
N ARG A 28 -6.58 -17.43 24.09
CA ARG A 28 -7.10 -16.15 24.59
C ARG A 28 -8.47 -15.79 24.05
N PHE A 29 -8.90 -16.45 22.97
CA PHE A 29 -10.07 -16.05 22.24
C PHE A 29 -11.13 -17.13 22.27
N SER A 30 -12.28 -16.78 22.80
CA SER A 30 -13.49 -17.61 22.75
C SER A 30 -14.35 -17.18 21.57
N GLU A 31 -15.27 -18.04 21.12
CA GLU A 31 -16.23 -17.70 20.08
C GLU A 31 -17.13 -16.52 20.44
N VAL A 32 -17.40 -16.32 21.72
CA VAL A 32 -18.15 -15.16 22.24
C VAL A 32 -17.37 -13.86 21.99
N GLN A 33 -16.03 -13.88 22.14
CA GLN A 33 -15.17 -12.74 21.85
C GLN A 33 -14.90 -12.52 20.37
N LYS A 34 -15.07 -13.57 19.54
CA LYS A 34 -14.89 -13.51 18.08
C LYS A 34 -15.84 -12.50 17.42
N ASN A 35 -17.07 -12.35 17.93
CA ASN A 35 -18.03 -11.38 17.42
C ASN A 35 -17.62 -9.92 17.68
N GLU A 36 -16.81 -9.65 18.67
CA GLU A 36 -16.25 -8.31 18.92
C GLU A 36 -14.90 -8.09 18.20
N ALA A 37 -14.30 -9.16 17.66
CA ALA A 37 -13.05 -9.23 16.91
C ALA A 37 -11.97 -8.26 17.41
N PRO A 38 -11.58 -8.31 18.69
CA PRO A 38 -10.57 -7.41 19.23
C PRO A 38 -9.16 -7.76 18.71
N CYS A 39 -8.94 -9.01 18.22
CA CYS A 39 -7.67 -9.51 17.76
C CYS A 39 -7.72 -10.04 16.35
N PHE A 40 -6.77 -9.59 15.51
CA PHE A 40 -6.61 -10.03 14.14
C PHE A 40 -5.51 -11.07 13.98
N PHE A 41 -4.47 -10.98 14.79
CA PHE A 41 -3.37 -11.95 14.85
C PHE A 41 -2.82 -12.05 16.26
N TRP A 42 -2.43 -13.27 16.64
CA TRP A 42 -1.65 -13.54 17.84
C TRP A 42 -0.75 -14.75 17.60
N GLY A 43 0.55 -14.59 17.91
CA GLY A 43 1.51 -15.68 17.70
C GLY A 43 2.95 -15.27 17.94
N ARG A 44 3.84 -16.25 17.83
CA ARG A 44 5.29 -16.12 17.94
C ARG A 44 5.88 -15.88 16.53
N LEU A 45 6.84 -14.96 16.43
CA LEU A 45 7.63 -14.78 15.22
C LEU A 45 8.70 -15.87 15.13
N THR A 46 8.85 -16.51 13.96
CA THR A 46 9.85 -17.56 13.74
C THR A 46 11.25 -17.00 13.48
N ASP A 47 11.32 -15.82 12.84
CA ASP A 47 12.56 -15.05 12.68
C ASP A 47 12.36 -13.61 13.18
N PRO A 48 12.30 -13.42 14.52
CA PRO A 48 12.05 -12.12 15.10
C PRO A 48 13.18 -11.11 14.86
N TYR A 49 14.42 -11.58 14.68
CA TYR A 49 15.56 -10.73 14.37
C TYR A 49 15.39 -10.04 13.01
N ILE A 50 15.09 -10.79 11.96
CA ILE A 50 14.86 -10.23 10.61
C ILE A 50 13.64 -9.35 10.61
N THR A 51 12.52 -9.83 11.15
CA THR A 51 11.28 -9.03 11.23
C THR A 51 11.52 -7.72 11.99
N GLY A 52 12.24 -7.76 13.11
CA GLY A 52 12.61 -6.57 13.88
C GLY A 52 13.43 -5.57 13.07
N ARG A 53 14.46 -6.03 12.32
CA ARG A 53 15.27 -5.16 11.45
C ARG A 53 14.43 -4.52 10.33
N CYS A 54 13.53 -5.28 9.72
CA CYS A 54 12.60 -4.77 8.72
C CYS A 54 11.66 -3.70 9.30
N LEU A 55 11.09 -3.93 10.48
CA LEU A 55 10.20 -2.98 11.15
C LEU A 55 10.91 -1.70 11.60
N VAL A 56 12.16 -1.81 12.07
CA VAL A 56 13.00 -0.63 12.38
C VAL A 56 13.26 0.18 11.10
N THR A 57 13.56 -0.49 10.00
CA THR A 57 13.77 0.16 8.70
C THR A 57 12.48 0.83 8.21
N LEU A 58 11.33 0.18 8.35
CA LEU A 58 10.03 0.80 8.08
C LEU A 58 9.82 2.08 8.90
N SER A 59 10.11 2.03 10.20
CA SER A 59 10.03 3.21 11.08
C SER A 59 10.95 4.34 10.61
N ASN A 60 12.18 4.02 10.16
CA ASN A 60 13.11 5.01 9.60
C ASN A 60 12.55 5.62 8.30
N VAL A 61 11.87 4.83 7.45
CA VAL A 61 11.18 5.36 6.26
C VAL A 61 10.08 6.34 6.67
N VAL A 62 9.23 5.97 7.63
CA VAL A 62 8.14 6.83 8.12
C VAL A 62 8.67 8.15 8.66
N GLN A 63 9.75 8.12 9.40
CA GLN A 63 10.41 9.31 9.96
C GLN A 63 11.23 10.10 8.93
N SER A 64 11.47 9.55 7.73
CA SER A 64 12.25 10.23 6.70
C SER A 64 11.45 11.32 5.98
N SER A 65 12.16 12.38 5.57
CA SER A 65 11.59 13.41 4.70
C SER A 65 12.65 13.84 3.68
N PHE A 66 12.22 13.95 2.44
CA PHE A 66 13.08 14.38 1.33
C PHE A 66 12.85 15.84 0.93
N ASN A 67 11.88 16.52 1.57
CA ASN A 67 11.41 17.86 1.19
C ASN A 67 11.19 18.84 2.36
N LEU A 68 11.30 18.41 3.62
CA LEU A 68 10.93 19.22 4.78
C LEU A 68 12.08 19.41 5.77
N SER A 69 11.96 20.45 6.60
CA SER A 69 12.91 20.70 7.70
C SER A 69 12.75 19.68 8.84
N PRO A 70 13.83 19.42 9.61
CA PRO A 70 13.80 18.46 10.73
C PRO A 70 12.74 18.74 11.80
N PHE A 71 12.33 19.99 11.96
CA PHE A 71 11.35 20.39 12.98
C PHE A 71 9.93 19.88 12.73
N GLN A 72 9.56 19.64 11.48
CA GLN A 72 8.25 19.12 11.08
C GLN A 72 8.16 17.59 11.13
N LEU A 73 9.29 16.92 11.31
CA LEU A 73 9.39 15.44 11.29
C LEU A 73 8.92 14.75 12.57
N ALA A 74 8.81 15.49 13.68
CA ALA A 74 8.55 14.91 15.00
C ALA A 74 7.12 14.37 15.20
N LEU A 75 6.21 14.56 14.23
CA LEU A 75 4.77 14.38 14.42
C LEU A 75 4.17 13.13 13.75
N LEU A 76 4.92 12.36 12.95
CA LEU A 76 4.39 11.18 12.26
C LEU A 76 5.24 9.94 12.58
N LYS A 77 4.62 8.94 13.19
CA LYS A 77 5.27 7.70 13.65
C LYS A 77 4.48 6.45 13.27
N ASP A 78 3.48 6.60 12.40
CA ASP A 78 2.41 5.63 12.21
C ASP A 78 2.74 4.54 11.19
N PRO A 79 2.91 3.26 11.51
CA PRO A 79 2.62 2.19 10.57
C PRO A 79 1.14 1.80 10.63
N ILE A 80 0.61 1.41 9.47
CA ILE A 80 -0.63 0.67 9.34
C ILE A 80 -0.32 -0.80 9.42
N VAL A 81 -1.11 -1.55 10.17
CA VAL A 81 -0.93 -2.99 10.34
C VAL A 81 -2.19 -3.71 9.87
N THR A 82 -2.04 -4.58 8.89
CA THR A 82 -3.10 -5.46 8.37
C THR A 82 -2.73 -6.90 8.68
N ALA A 83 -3.60 -7.61 9.38
CA ALA A 83 -3.47 -9.04 9.62
C ALA A 83 -4.64 -9.77 8.97
N GLY A 84 -4.34 -10.78 8.19
CA GLY A 84 -5.29 -11.59 7.44
C GLY A 84 -4.65 -12.18 6.19
N ASN A 85 -5.32 -13.16 5.59
CA ASN A 85 -4.82 -13.86 4.43
C ASN A 85 -3.43 -14.49 4.69
N GLU A 86 -3.29 -15.13 5.85
CA GLU A 86 -2.07 -15.79 6.31
C GLU A 86 -0.81 -14.88 6.30
N LYS A 87 -0.99 -13.56 6.28
CA LYS A 87 0.11 -12.59 6.29
C LYS A 87 -0.16 -11.48 7.30
N ILE A 88 0.93 -10.97 7.87
CA ILE A 88 0.91 -9.76 8.69
C ILE A 88 1.67 -8.69 7.91
N ARG A 89 1.01 -7.59 7.58
CA ARG A 89 1.56 -6.51 6.77
C ARG A 89 1.66 -5.23 7.59
N PHE A 90 2.84 -4.63 7.59
CA PHE A 90 3.09 -3.33 8.19
C PHE A 90 3.42 -2.34 7.09
N GLU A 91 2.68 -1.25 6.98
CA GLU A 91 2.78 -0.30 5.88
C GLU A 91 3.02 1.12 6.40
N GLY A 92 3.77 1.91 5.65
CA GLY A 92 4.00 3.31 6.00
C GLY A 92 4.55 4.14 4.85
N PHE A 93 4.39 5.46 4.97
CA PHE A 93 4.95 6.42 4.04
C PHE A 93 6.00 7.28 4.71
N SER A 94 7.01 7.71 3.94
CA SER A 94 7.80 8.87 4.31
C SER A 94 6.90 10.08 4.51
N HIS A 95 7.33 11.04 5.32
CA HIS A 95 6.54 12.23 5.62
C HIS A 95 6.07 12.99 4.37
N CYS A 96 6.88 13.02 3.31
CA CYS A 96 6.52 13.61 2.02
C CYS A 96 5.67 12.72 1.11
N CYS A 97 5.30 11.52 1.55
CA CYS A 97 4.59 10.49 0.77
C CYS A 97 5.28 10.08 -0.54
N SER A 98 6.58 10.35 -0.71
CA SER A 98 7.33 9.99 -1.92
C SER A 98 7.95 8.61 -1.86
N VAL A 99 7.97 8.00 -0.67
CA VAL A 99 8.41 6.62 -0.43
C VAL A 99 7.32 5.91 0.35
N TYR A 100 6.90 4.78 -0.17
CA TYR A 100 6.05 3.82 0.54
C TYR A 100 6.91 2.64 0.93
N ALA A 101 6.75 2.14 2.14
CA ALA A 101 7.39 0.91 2.59
C ALA A 101 6.38 -0.06 3.18
N ARG A 102 6.62 -1.36 2.98
CA ARG A 102 5.82 -2.44 3.54
C ARG A 102 6.74 -3.58 4.01
N VAL A 103 6.40 -4.14 5.16
CA VAL A 103 6.96 -5.37 5.70
C VAL A 103 5.87 -6.43 5.69
N ASP A 104 6.09 -7.52 5.00
CA ASP A 104 5.21 -8.67 4.99
C ASP A 104 5.85 -9.81 5.77
N VAL A 105 5.21 -10.27 6.84
CA VAL A 105 5.51 -11.55 7.49
C VAL A 105 4.67 -12.61 6.80
N LEU A 106 5.34 -13.50 6.06
CA LEU A 106 4.75 -14.49 5.18
C LEU A 106 4.40 -15.78 5.96
N PRO A 107 3.62 -16.71 5.38
CA PRO A 107 3.42 -18.04 5.94
C PRO A 107 4.77 -18.70 6.28
N GLY A 108 4.84 -19.29 7.49
CA GLY A 108 6.10 -19.81 8.06
C GLY A 108 6.97 -18.77 8.78
N GLY A 109 6.67 -17.49 8.69
CA GLY A 109 7.31 -16.40 9.44
C GLY A 109 6.76 -16.21 10.86
N TYR A 110 5.75 -16.99 11.20
CA TYR A 110 5.09 -16.99 12.51
C TYR A 110 4.59 -18.38 12.86
N ASP A 111 4.37 -18.58 14.15
CA ASP A 111 3.65 -19.70 14.74
C ASP A 111 2.51 -19.09 15.57
N GLY A 112 1.29 -19.11 15.02
CA GLY A 112 0.17 -18.37 15.59
C GLY A 112 -1.11 -18.49 14.79
N GLU A 113 -2.12 -17.71 15.18
CA GLU A 113 -3.48 -17.78 14.64
C GLU A 113 -4.03 -16.41 14.21
N PHE A 114 -4.95 -16.44 13.27
CA PHE A 114 -5.73 -15.28 12.82
C PHE A 114 -7.18 -15.44 13.25
N PRO A 115 -7.57 -15.00 14.45
CA PRO A 115 -8.97 -15.10 14.90
C PRO A 115 -9.93 -14.30 14.01
N ALA A 116 -9.46 -13.24 13.37
CA ALA A 116 -10.19 -12.45 12.39
C ALA A 116 -9.20 -11.71 11.47
N SER A 117 -9.70 -11.21 10.34
CA SER A 117 -8.93 -10.30 9.49
C SER A 117 -9.26 -8.85 9.81
N GLY A 118 -8.26 -7.97 9.73
CA GLY A 118 -8.52 -6.56 9.94
C GLY A 118 -7.29 -5.67 9.82
N THR A 119 -7.55 -4.36 9.88
CA THR A 119 -6.54 -3.32 9.76
C THR A 119 -6.62 -2.36 10.93
N THR A 120 -5.48 -2.02 11.49
CA THR A 120 -5.31 -0.99 12.51
C THR A 120 -4.13 -0.08 12.14
N ASN A 121 -4.02 1.08 12.77
CA ASN A 121 -2.83 1.92 12.66
C ASN A 121 -2.40 2.36 14.06
N VAL A 122 -1.10 2.35 14.29
CA VAL A 122 -0.48 2.63 15.58
C VAL A 122 0.78 3.47 15.37
N ASP A 123 1.19 4.21 16.39
CA ASP A 123 2.49 4.88 16.40
C ASP A 123 3.58 3.91 16.88
N PHE A 124 4.68 3.80 16.12
CA PHE A 124 5.87 3.14 16.68
C PHE A 124 6.67 4.15 17.51
N ASN A 125 6.35 4.23 18.77
CA ASN A 125 7.04 5.08 19.72
C ASN A 125 8.42 4.53 20.11
N GLN A 126 9.23 5.36 20.74
CA GLN A 126 10.60 4.99 21.10
C GLN A 126 10.71 3.66 21.88
N PRO A 127 9.81 3.29 22.81
CA PRO A 127 9.85 1.99 23.46
C PRO A 127 9.71 0.82 22.48
N MET A 128 8.80 0.92 21.49
CA MET A 128 8.63 -0.12 20.47
C MET A 128 9.85 -0.22 19.55
N ILE A 129 10.37 0.92 19.08
CA ILE A 129 11.57 0.96 18.24
C ILE A 129 12.79 0.39 18.98
N SER A 130 12.96 0.74 20.26
CA SER A 130 14.05 0.23 21.10
C SER A 130 13.94 -1.28 21.30
N ALA A 131 12.72 -1.79 21.54
CA ALA A 131 12.48 -3.23 21.67
C ALA A 131 12.79 -3.98 20.38
N LEU A 132 12.29 -3.48 19.21
CA LEU A 132 12.56 -4.06 17.90
C LEU A 132 14.05 -4.05 17.55
N SER A 133 14.74 -2.94 17.84
CA SER A 133 16.18 -2.79 17.59
C SER A 133 17.03 -3.74 18.48
N GLY A 134 16.57 -3.99 19.69
CA GLY A 134 17.24 -4.86 20.65
C GLY A 134 16.92 -6.35 20.49
N ILE A 135 16.18 -6.78 19.46
CA ILE A 135 15.91 -8.21 19.21
C ILE A 135 17.21 -8.91 18.77
N GLY A 136 17.64 -9.89 19.54
CA GLY A 136 18.76 -10.79 19.21
C GLY A 136 18.33 -11.95 18.31
N ARG A 137 19.31 -12.70 17.77
CA ARG A 137 19.04 -13.80 16.82
C ARG A 137 18.28 -14.98 17.42
N ASN A 138 18.44 -15.22 18.71
CA ASN A 138 17.87 -16.37 19.42
C ASN A 138 16.76 -15.98 20.40
N GLU A 139 16.25 -14.74 20.30
CA GLU A 139 15.17 -14.29 21.16
C GLU A 139 13.81 -14.78 20.68
N GLN A 140 12.96 -15.13 21.63
CA GLN A 140 11.55 -15.41 21.35
C GLN A 140 10.72 -14.13 21.49
N VAL A 141 9.90 -13.89 20.50
CA VAL A 141 9.08 -12.67 20.42
C VAL A 141 7.65 -13.03 20.04
N MET A 142 6.73 -12.66 20.92
CA MET A 142 5.30 -12.72 20.66
C MET A 142 4.82 -11.40 20.06
N LEU A 143 4.00 -11.51 19.01
CA LEU A 143 3.33 -10.39 18.35
C LEU A 143 1.82 -10.56 18.49
N SER A 144 1.12 -9.50 18.81
CA SER A 144 -0.34 -9.45 18.71
C SER A 144 -0.80 -8.21 17.96
N VAL A 145 -1.75 -8.38 17.04
CA VAL A 145 -2.36 -7.30 16.26
C VAL A 145 -3.84 -7.31 16.55
N GLY A 146 -4.35 -6.24 17.13
CA GLY A 146 -5.74 -6.09 17.48
C GLY A 146 -6.40 -4.86 16.83
N LYS A 147 -7.71 -4.73 16.96
CA LYS A 147 -8.49 -3.60 16.45
C LYS A 147 -8.07 -2.26 17.05
N LYS A 148 -7.58 -2.27 18.31
CA LYS A 148 -7.26 -1.07 19.08
C LYS A 148 -5.78 -0.93 19.43
N GLU A 149 -4.97 -1.98 19.26
CA GLU A 149 -3.57 -2.00 19.68
C GLU A 149 -2.74 -3.01 18.89
N VAL A 150 -1.44 -2.77 18.85
CA VAL A 150 -0.41 -3.74 18.46
C VAL A 150 0.54 -3.92 19.63
N ALA A 151 0.87 -5.15 19.97
CA ALA A 151 1.75 -5.42 21.09
C ALA A 151 2.86 -6.40 20.75
N LEU A 152 4.01 -6.13 21.32
CA LEU A 152 5.22 -6.94 21.24
C LEU A 152 5.62 -7.37 22.63
N GLN A 153 5.98 -8.64 22.82
CA GLN A 153 6.49 -9.16 24.07
C GLN A 153 7.69 -10.03 23.80
N LYS A 154 8.83 -9.67 24.37
CA LYS A 154 10.02 -10.50 24.39
C LYS A 154 9.98 -11.42 25.61
N GLN A 155 10.60 -12.60 25.48
CA GLN A 155 10.79 -13.50 26.62
C GLN A 155 11.52 -12.79 27.75
N GLY A 156 11.01 -12.90 28.97
CA GLY A 156 11.60 -12.27 30.15
C GLY A 156 11.49 -10.74 30.26
N SER A 157 10.79 -10.11 29.30
CA SER A 157 10.57 -8.65 29.29
C SER A 157 9.09 -8.30 29.37
N GLY A 158 8.79 -7.06 29.78
CA GLY A 158 7.41 -6.56 29.80
C GLY A 158 6.81 -6.47 28.40
N LYS A 159 5.47 -6.57 28.31
CA LYS A 159 4.70 -6.34 27.09
C LYS A 159 4.75 -4.86 26.70
N ILE A 160 5.11 -4.55 25.47
CA ILE A 160 5.06 -3.20 24.90
C ILE A 160 3.81 -3.10 24.02
N VAL A 161 3.02 -2.06 24.24
CA VAL A 161 1.72 -1.88 23.59
C VAL A 161 1.69 -0.51 22.93
N GLU A 162 1.41 -0.50 21.62
CA GLU A 162 1.08 0.72 20.88
C GLU A 162 -0.42 0.76 20.59
N ARG A 163 -1.03 1.89 20.89
CA ARG A 163 -2.48 2.07 20.73
C ARG A 163 -2.82 2.69 19.39
N LYS A 164 -4.03 2.38 18.91
CA LYS A 164 -4.58 2.93 17.68
C LYS A 164 -4.61 4.45 17.68
N VAL A 165 -4.16 5.06 16.59
CA VAL A 165 -4.17 6.50 16.35
C VAL A 165 -4.98 6.84 15.08
N PRO A 166 -5.39 8.11 14.86
CA PRO A 166 -6.03 8.53 13.62
C PRO A 166 -5.07 8.43 12.43
N LEU A 167 -5.55 7.94 11.29
CA LEU A 167 -4.75 7.87 10.06
C LEU A 167 -4.49 9.27 9.47
N PRO A 168 -3.23 9.65 9.16
CA PRO A 168 -2.92 10.93 8.55
C PRO A 168 -3.61 11.12 7.21
N VAL A 169 -4.21 12.30 6.99
CA VAL A 169 -4.99 12.61 5.78
C VAL A 169 -4.18 12.43 4.49
N LYS A 170 -2.90 12.82 4.49
CA LYS A 170 -2.01 12.65 3.33
C LYS A 170 -1.81 11.18 2.96
N TRP A 171 -1.78 10.30 3.96
CA TRP A 171 -1.60 8.87 3.74
C TRP A 171 -2.81 8.22 3.09
N ILE A 172 -4.02 8.71 3.34
CA ILE A 172 -5.24 8.19 2.72
C ILE A 172 -5.10 8.18 1.19
N LYS A 173 -4.69 9.31 0.61
CA LYS A 173 -4.44 9.38 -0.84
C LYS A 173 -3.28 8.50 -1.30
N GLY A 174 -2.16 8.55 -0.57
CA GLY A 174 -0.98 7.76 -0.91
C GLY A 174 -1.28 6.26 -0.91
N LEU A 175 -2.02 5.77 0.09
CA LEU A 175 -2.36 4.35 0.24
C LEU A 175 -3.25 3.82 -0.87
N THR A 176 -4.12 4.63 -1.41
CA THR A 176 -4.96 4.25 -2.55
C THR A 176 -4.18 4.30 -3.86
N THR A 177 -3.40 5.35 -4.07
CA THR A 177 -2.63 5.55 -5.31
C THR A 177 -1.51 4.52 -5.47
N VAL A 178 -0.76 4.20 -4.41
CA VAL A 178 0.37 3.27 -4.49
C VAL A 178 -0.06 1.85 -4.87
N GLN A 179 -1.27 1.42 -4.45
CA GLN A 179 -1.78 0.09 -4.82
C GLN A 179 -2.04 -0.02 -6.32
N LEU A 180 -2.60 1.03 -6.93
CA LEU A 180 -2.85 1.08 -8.38
C LEU A 180 -1.53 1.06 -9.16
N TYR A 181 -0.54 1.82 -8.71
CA TYR A 181 0.78 1.80 -9.36
C TYR A 181 1.49 0.45 -9.21
N MET A 182 1.37 -0.20 -8.06
CA MET A 182 1.92 -1.54 -7.87
C MET A 182 1.18 -2.58 -8.73
N ALA A 183 -0.14 -2.44 -8.89
CA ALA A 183 -0.95 -3.33 -9.72
C ALA A 183 -0.65 -3.21 -11.22
N ALA A 184 -0.23 -2.02 -11.67
CA ALA A 184 0.21 -1.79 -13.05
C ALA A 184 1.68 -2.16 -13.29
N SER A 185 2.45 -2.47 -12.23
CA SER A 185 3.89 -2.74 -12.32
C SER A 185 4.16 -4.21 -12.56
N GLU A 186 5.12 -4.51 -13.41
CA GLU A 186 5.54 -5.87 -13.73
C GLU A 186 6.95 -6.17 -13.19
N LYS A 187 7.20 -7.43 -12.81
CA LYS A 187 8.50 -7.86 -12.37
C LYS A 187 9.47 -7.97 -13.57
N VAL A 188 10.48 -7.12 -13.60
CA VAL A 188 11.48 -7.10 -14.68
C VAL A 188 12.79 -7.77 -14.27
N PHE A 189 13.26 -7.51 -13.05
CA PHE A 189 14.53 -8.03 -12.58
C PHE A 189 14.41 -8.79 -11.26
N THR A 190 15.25 -9.83 -11.16
CA THR A 190 15.51 -10.55 -9.94
C THR A 190 17.02 -10.65 -9.75
N PHE A 191 17.54 -10.07 -8.68
CA PHE A 191 18.94 -10.04 -8.34
C PHE A 191 19.22 -10.92 -7.12
N ASN A 192 20.33 -11.64 -7.16
CA ASN A 192 20.85 -12.29 -5.98
C ASN A 192 21.48 -11.25 -5.03
N ARG A 193 21.85 -11.69 -3.83
CA ARG A 193 22.45 -10.83 -2.80
C ARG A 193 23.66 -10.03 -3.30
N MET A 194 24.57 -10.66 -4.04
CA MET A 194 25.81 -10.01 -4.51
C MET A 194 25.50 -8.93 -5.56
N GLN A 195 24.59 -9.23 -6.48
CA GLN A 195 24.13 -8.25 -7.47
C GLN A 195 23.42 -7.07 -6.81
N ALA A 196 22.58 -7.34 -5.79
CA ALA A 196 21.91 -6.29 -5.03
C ALA A 196 22.92 -5.37 -4.31
N LEU A 197 23.93 -5.95 -3.63
CA LEU A 197 24.99 -5.18 -2.99
C LEU A 197 25.78 -4.33 -4.01
N GLN A 198 26.15 -4.91 -5.15
CA GLN A 198 26.84 -4.20 -6.23
C GLN A 198 25.99 -3.05 -6.79
N LEU A 199 24.70 -3.28 -7.03
CA LEU A 199 23.76 -2.26 -7.51
C LEU A 199 23.71 -1.08 -6.56
N PHE A 200 23.58 -1.32 -5.27
CA PHE A 200 23.46 -0.25 -4.27
C PHE A 200 24.78 0.55 -4.10
N GLN A 201 25.92 -0.06 -4.31
CA GLN A 201 27.21 0.65 -4.34
C GLN A 201 27.29 1.67 -5.48
N SER A 202 26.52 1.50 -6.55
CA SER A 202 26.46 2.45 -7.68
C SER A 202 25.49 3.62 -7.46
N ILE A 203 24.77 3.67 -6.33
CA ILE A 203 23.90 4.79 -5.99
C ILE A 203 24.77 6.05 -5.77
N PRO A 204 24.48 7.16 -6.47
CA PRO A 204 25.27 8.37 -6.36
C PRO A 204 25.30 8.92 -4.94
N ALA A 205 26.41 9.59 -4.60
CA ALA A 205 26.51 10.32 -3.34
C ALA A 205 25.56 11.54 -3.35
N GLY A 206 24.87 11.75 -2.23
CA GLY A 206 23.95 12.89 -2.07
C GLY A 206 22.65 12.75 -2.87
N LYS A 207 21.99 13.88 -3.13
CA LYS A 207 20.72 13.96 -3.86
C LYS A 207 20.98 14.34 -5.31
N PRO A 208 20.84 13.43 -6.28
CA PRO A 208 21.03 13.75 -7.69
C PRO A 208 19.96 14.72 -8.19
N LYS A 209 20.34 15.60 -9.11
CA LYS A 209 19.41 16.56 -9.76
C LYS A 209 18.65 15.94 -10.92
N ALA A 210 19.22 14.90 -11.56
CA ALA A 210 18.62 14.18 -12.67
C ALA A 210 18.14 12.80 -12.23
N ASP A 211 17.22 12.23 -13.01
CA ASP A 211 16.82 10.83 -12.86
C ASP A 211 18.00 9.91 -13.19
N TYR A 212 18.05 8.78 -12.52
CA TYR A 212 18.99 7.70 -12.79
C TYR A 212 18.24 6.50 -13.35
N HIS A 213 18.97 5.70 -14.09
CA HIS A 213 18.42 4.51 -14.74
C HIS A 213 19.14 3.27 -14.22
N LEU A 214 18.37 2.25 -13.85
CA LEU A 214 18.90 0.91 -13.63
C LEU A 214 19.29 0.34 -14.99
N VAL A 215 20.55 0.07 -15.20
CA VAL A 215 21.13 -0.48 -16.45
C VAL A 215 21.82 -1.80 -16.17
N MET A 216 21.75 -2.72 -17.12
CA MET A 216 22.46 -3.98 -17.10
C MET A 216 23.68 -3.94 -18.05
N ARG A 217 24.86 -4.30 -17.57
CA ARG A 217 26.06 -4.52 -18.39
C ARG A 217 26.48 -5.99 -18.26
N GLY A 218 25.98 -6.80 -19.17
CA GLY A 218 25.98 -8.26 -18.96
C GLY A 218 25.18 -8.62 -17.71
N ASN A 219 25.78 -9.33 -16.75
CA ASN A 219 25.12 -9.71 -15.49
C ASN A 219 25.36 -8.71 -14.33
N LYS A 220 25.90 -7.52 -14.63
CA LYS A 220 26.23 -6.53 -13.60
C LYS A 220 25.23 -5.38 -13.62
N PRO A 221 24.33 -5.27 -12.61
CA PRO A 221 23.44 -4.13 -12.49
C PRO A 221 24.18 -2.90 -11.96
N SER A 222 23.79 -1.71 -12.44
CA SER A 222 24.30 -0.43 -11.92
C SER A 222 23.32 0.70 -12.19
N PHE A 223 23.42 1.78 -11.44
CA PHE A 223 22.69 3.02 -11.73
C PHE A 223 23.54 3.94 -12.61
N SER A 224 22.91 4.51 -13.64
CA SER A 224 23.54 5.40 -14.62
C SER A 224 22.66 6.64 -14.84
N PRO A 225 23.24 7.84 -15.02
CA PRO A 225 22.47 9.01 -15.44
C PRO A 225 22.06 8.94 -16.93
N VAL A 226 22.64 7.99 -17.69
CA VAL A 226 22.35 7.79 -19.10
C VAL A 226 21.40 6.62 -19.25
N SER A 227 20.28 6.83 -19.94
CA SER A 227 19.30 5.78 -20.27
C SER A 227 19.82 4.90 -21.42
N THR A 228 19.42 3.64 -21.41
CA THR A 228 19.56 2.68 -22.50
C THR A 228 18.18 2.12 -22.86
N ILE A 229 18.05 1.39 -23.95
CA ILE A 229 16.75 0.90 -24.47
C ILE A 229 15.98 0.11 -23.39
N ASP A 230 16.65 -0.76 -22.64
CA ASP A 230 16.03 -1.63 -21.63
C ASP A 230 16.23 -1.11 -20.19
N SER A 231 16.55 0.16 -20.03
CA SER A 231 16.81 0.74 -18.70
C SER A 231 15.54 1.16 -17.99
N ILE A 232 15.51 0.96 -16.67
CA ILE A 232 14.39 1.40 -15.81
C ILE A 232 14.73 2.76 -15.20
N CYS A 233 13.90 3.77 -15.48
CA CYS A 233 14.00 5.08 -14.87
C CYS A 233 13.65 5.01 -13.37
N VAL A 234 14.54 5.52 -12.52
CA VAL A 234 14.39 5.56 -11.06
C VAL A 234 14.51 7.01 -10.58
N GLY A 235 13.38 7.67 -10.46
CA GLY A 235 13.32 9.03 -9.92
C GLY A 235 13.82 9.06 -8.48
N GLY A 236 14.76 9.98 -8.17
CA GLY A 236 15.27 10.13 -6.82
C GLY A 236 15.92 8.87 -6.23
N VAL A 237 16.78 8.21 -7.00
CA VAL A 237 17.45 6.93 -6.69
C VAL A 237 18.12 6.88 -5.30
N HIS A 238 18.58 8.02 -4.77
CA HIS A 238 19.17 8.11 -3.42
C HIS A 238 18.26 7.64 -2.29
N ARG A 239 16.93 7.63 -2.51
CA ARG A 239 15.95 7.14 -1.53
C ARG A 239 16.03 5.63 -1.29
N LEU A 240 16.60 4.88 -2.24
CA LEU A 240 16.88 3.44 -2.07
C LEU A 240 17.84 3.16 -0.92
N LYS A 241 18.68 4.12 -0.52
CA LYS A 241 19.57 3.98 0.63
C LYS A 241 18.85 3.66 1.94
N LEU A 242 17.56 3.93 2.03
CA LEU A 242 16.74 3.49 3.16
C LEU A 242 16.73 1.97 3.35
N MET A 243 16.92 1.19 2.27
CA MET A 243 16.99 -0.27 2.32
C MET A 243 18.41 -0.81 2.59
N GLU A 244 19.43 0.04 2.51
CA GLU A 244 20.83 -0.37 2.59
C GLU A 244 21.17 -1.19 3.84
N PRO A 245 20.65 -0.88 5.04
CA PRO A 245 20.90 -1.68 6.24
C PRO A 245 20.39 -3.12 6.17
N LEU A 246 19.42 -3.41 5.29
CA LEU A 246 18.82 -4.73 5.12
C LEU A 246 19.55 -5.61 4.10
N LEU A 247 20.30 -5.02 3.16
CA LEU A 247 20.94 -5.74 2.07
C LEU A 247 21.84 -6.91 2.52
N PRO A 248 22.67 -6.77 3.59
CA PRO A 248 23.52 -7.89 4.04
C PRO A 248 22.72 -9.10 4.52
N LEU A 249 21.46 -8.92 4.89
CA LEU A 249 20.58 -9.97 5.41
C LEU A 249 19.70 -10.58 4.30
N ALA A 250 19.51 -9.86 3.20
CA ALA A 250 18.62 -10.28 2.12
C ALA A 250 19.20 -11.46 1.32
N THR A 251 18.31 -12.33 0.85
CA THR A 251 18.65 -13.43 -0.07
C THR A 251 18.46 -13.02 -1.53
N GLN A 252 17.49 -12.15 -1.81
CA GLN A 252 17.08 -11.77 -3.15
C GLN A 252 16.52 -10.34 -3.16
N LEU A 253 16.67 -9.65 -4.31
CA LEU A 253 16.04 -8.38 -4.61
C LEU A 253 15.24 -8.51 -5.90
N LYS A 254 13.95 -8.17 -5.88
CA LYS A 254 13.09 -8.07 -7.07
C LYS A 254 12.76 -6.62 -7.37
N VAL A 255 12.61 -6.29 -8.67
CA VAL A 255 12.33 -4.92 -9.15
C VAL A 255 11.11 -4.91 -10.06
N PHE A 256 10.17 -4.03 -9.75
CA PHE A 256 8.88 -3.87 -10.43
C PHE A 256 8.72 -2.40 -10.86
N PRO A 257 9.07 -2.04 -12.10
CA PRO A 257 8.82 -0.71 -12.63
C PRO A 257 7.36 -0.56 -13.09
N HIS A 258 6.82 0.64 -12.94
CA HIS A 258 5.59 1.04 -13.59
C HIS A 258 5.86 1.28 -15.09
N PRO A 259 5.00 0.83 -16.03
CA PRO A 259 5.23 0.97 -17.47
C PRO A 259 5.43 2.43 -17.90
N ASP A 260 4.67 3.36 -17.34
CA ASP A 260 4.80 4.80 -17.62
C ASP A 260 5.86 5.50 -16.76
N MET A 261 6.77 4.76 -16.15
CA MET A 261 7.86 5.28 -15.31
C MET A 261 7.39 6.16 -14.12
N GLN A 262 6.13 6.01 -13.67
CA GLN A 262 5.58 6.82 -12.57
C GLN A 262 6.08 6.37 -11.19
N SER A 263 6.44 5.11 -11.07
CA SER A 263 6.98 4.54 -9.84
C SER A 263 7.89 3.34 -10.09
N THR A 264 8.64 2.96 -9.07
CA THR A 264 9.40 1.69 -9.04
C THR A 264 9.23 1.04 -7.67
N THR A 265 8.95 -0.26 -7.63
CA THR A 265 8.86 -1.05 -6.40
C THR A 265 10.02 -2.02 -6.31
N TRP A 266 10.62 -2.09 -5.14
CA TRP A 266 11.82 -2.86 -4.81
C TRP A 266 11.51 -3.77 -3.63
N GLN A 267 11.73 -5.08 -3.77
CA GLN A 267 11.41 -6.05 -2.73
C GLN A 267 12.64 -6.85 -2.34
N LEU A 268 13.01 -6.78 -1.05
CA LEU A 268 14.05 -7.62 -0.43
C LEU A 268 13.40 -8.80 0.29
N TYR A 269 13.92 -9.99 0.04
CA TYR A 269 13.44 -11.24 0.63
C TYR A 269 14.44 -11.79 1.65
N PHE A 270 13.89 -12.33 2.74
CA PHE A 270 14.64 -12.84 3.90
C PHE A 270 14.07 -14.20 4.38
N GLY A 271 13.78 -15.11 3.45
CA GLY A 271 13.02 -16.32 3.77
C GLY A 271 11.52 -16.00 3.90
N ASN A 272 11.00 -16.04 5.13
CA ASN A 272 9.57 -15.82 5.39
C ASN A 272 9.22 -14.35 5.76
N THR A 273 10.08 -13.41 5.40
CA THR A 273 9.83 -11.97 5.53
C THR A 273 10.20 -11.27 4.23
N CYS A 274 9.39 -10.31 3.80
CA CYS A 274 9.65 -9.46 2.65
C CYS A 274 9.59 -7.98 3.08
N PHE A 275 10.55 -7.18 2.63
CA PHE A 275 10.54 -5.74 2.77
C PHE A 275 10.39 -5.10 1.39
N SER A 276 9.31 -4.37 1.18
CA SER A 276 9.03 -3.65 -0.06
C SER A 276 9.23 -2.16 0.12
N LEU A 277 9.84 -1.51 -0.88
CA LEU A 277 9.99 -0.07 -0.96
C LEU A 277 9.51 0.41 -2.33
N SER A 278 8.48 1.25 -2.39
CA SER A 278 8.03 1.87 -3.63
C SER A 278 8.40 3.35 -3.64
N LEU A 279 9.01 3.78 -4.74
CA LEU A 279 9.41 5.15 -4.98
C LEU A 279 8.50 5.77 -6.02
N SER A 280 7.86 6.91 -5.71
CA SER A 280 7.25 7.73 -6.76
C SER A 280 8.34 8.42 -7.57
N ARG A 281 8.14 8.64 -8.86
CA ARG A 281 9.09 9.41 -9.70
C ARG A 281 9.25 10.83 -9.17
N ASP A 282 8.12 11.49 -8.85
CA ASP A 282 8.11 12.84 -8.28
C ASP A 282 8.38 12.81 -6.77
N CYS A 283 9.58 13.23 -6.38
CA CYS A 283 9.97 13.33 -4.97
C CYS A 283 9.22 14.42 -4.18
N TRP A 284 8.63 15.43 -4.87
CA TRP A 284 8.01 16.58 -4.22
C TRP A 284 6.58 16.29 -3.78
N ARG A 285 5.84 15.52 -4.56
CA ARG A 285 4.41 15.27 -4.35
C ARG A 285 4.15 13.89 -3.83
N GLY A 286 5.03 12.98 -4.19
CA GLY A 286 4.89 11.60 -3.85
C GLY A 286 3.56 11.01 -4.33
N PHE A 287 3.20 9.88 -3.81
CA PHE A 287 1.95 9.18 -4.15
C PHE A 287 0.68 9.96 -3.77
N SER A 288 0.74 10.88 -2.80
CA SER A 288 -0.41 11.70 -2.40
C SER A 288 -0.77 12.80 -3.40
N GLY A 289 0.15 13.15 -4.29
CA GLY A 289 -0.03 14.19 -5.32
C GLY A 289 -0.39 13.66 -6.70
N GLU A 290 -0.27 12.36 -6.91
CA GLU A 290 -0.57 11.69 -8.17
C GLU A 290 -2.08 11.59 -8.43
N GLY A 291 -2.46 11.60 -9.70
CA GLY A 291 -3.86 11.61 -10.13
C GLY A 291 -4.44 10.28 -10.54
N ALA A 292 -3.65 9.19 -10.54
CA ALA A 292 -4.07 7.88 -11.05
C ALA A 292 -5.36 7.35 -10.40
N ALA A 293 -5.51 7.52 -9.09
CA ALA A 293 -6.71 7.09 -8.39
C ALA A 293 -7.99 7.86 -8.76
N LEU A 294 -7.86 9.04 -9.41
CA LEU A 294 -9.04 9.85 -9.74
C LEU A 294 -9.91 9.21 -10.82
N GLU A 295 -9.30 8.59 -11.81
CA GLU A 295 -10.03 7.96 -12.91
C GLU A 295 -10.79 6.72 -12.43
N SER A 296 -10.17 5.92 -11.57
CA SER A 296 -10.83 4.76 -10.95
C SER A 296 -12.00 5.17 -10.02
N LEU A 297 -12.08 6.42 -9.59
CA LEU A 297 -13.15 6.92 -8.72
C LEU A 297 -14.32 7.57 -9.49
N ILE A 298 -14.24 7.66 -10.81
CA ILE A 298 -15.31 8.27 -11.65
C ILE A 298 -16.53 7.36 -11.73
N GLU A 299 -16.32 6.06 -11.89
CA GLU A 299 -17.41 5.08 -11.95
C GLU A 299 -18.01 4.84 -10.56
N ASP A 300 -19.33 4.80 -10.44
CA ASP A 300 -19.97 4.41 -9.18
C ASP A 300 -20.00 2.89 -9.08
N VAL A 301 -19.43 2.34 -8.02
CA VAL A 301 -19.54 0.91 -7.67
C VAL A 301 -20.84 0.75 -6.89
N PRO A 302 -21.75 -0.12 -7.31
CA PRO A 302 -22.97 -0.40 -6.55
C PRO A 302 -22.64 -0.85 -5.11
N ASP A 303 -23.38 -0.34 -4.13
CA ASP A 303 -23.16 -0.66 -2.71
C ASP A 303 -23.19 -2.18 -2.46
N GLN A 304 -24.04 -2.92 -3.18
CA GLN A 304 -24.09 -4.39 -3.13
C GLN A 304 -22.74 -5.06 -3.44
N TRP A 305 -21.89 -4.44 -4.24
CA TRP A 305 -20.58 -4.99 -4.58
C TRP A 305 -19.54 -4.69 -3.50
N ILE A 306 -19.68 -3.55 -2.85
CA ILE A 306 -18.87 -3.22 -1.67
C ILE A 306 -19.20 -4.21 -0.55
N ASP A 307 -20.48 -4.48 -0.35
CA ASP A 307 -20.95 -5.45 0.64
C ASP A 307 -20.53 -6.89 0.27
N ALA A 308 -20.58 -7.26 -1.02
CA ALA A 308 -20.11 -8.55 -1.50
C ALA A 308 -18.61 -8.73 -1.25
N VAL A 309 -17.78 -7.72 -1.55
CA VAL A 309 -16.34 -7.75 -1.25
C VAL A 309 -16.08 -7.84 0.25
N ASP A 310 -16.79 -7.08 1.07
CA ASP A 310 -16.68 -7.16 2.53
C ASP A 310 -17.04 -8.57 3.04
N LYS A 311 -18.16 -9.12 2.58
CA LYS A 311 -18.65 -10.44 2.99
C LYS A 311 -17.75 -11.57 2.51
N TYR A 312 -17.36 -11.54 1.24
CA TYR A 312 -16.47 -12.53 0.62
C TYR A 312 -15.11 -12.55 1.29
N SER A 313 -14.54 -11.36 1.48
CA SER A 313 -13.21 -11.20 2.09
C SER A 313 -13.19 -11.57 3.57
N TYR A 314 -14.28 -11.33 4.27
CA TYR A 314 -14.44 -11.77 5.67
C TYR A 314 -14.50 -13.30 5.78
N ALA A 315 -15.16 -13.97 4.82
CA ALA A 315 -15.32 -15.41 4.83
C ALA A 315 -14.07 -16.18 4.33
N ASN A 316 -13.45 -15.70 3.24
CA ASN A 316 -12.44 -16.46 2.50
C ASN A 316 -11.03 -15.85 2.55
N GLN A 317 -10.87 -14.62 3.04
CA GLN A 317 -9.60 -13.89 3.20
C GLN A 317 -8.81 -13.63 1.89
N VAL A 318 -9.06 -14.35 0.81
CA VAL A 318 -8.44 -14.17 -0.52
C VAL A 318 -9.44 -13.51 -1.45
N PHE A 319 -9.09 -12.34 -1.96
CA PHE A 319 -9.90 -11.68 -2.96
C PHE A 319 -9.56 -12.27 -4.35
N ASN A 320 -10.49 -13.05 -4.89
CA ASN A 320 -10.40 -13.59 -6.25
C ASN A 320 -11.43 -12.91 -7.16
N PRO A 321 -11.01 -12.00 -8.07
CA PRO A 321 -11.91 -11.29 -8.97
C PRO A 321 -12.76 -12.23 -9.84
N ALA A 322 -12.19 -13.34 -10.31
CA ALA A 322 -12.91 -14.28 -11.17
C ALA A 322 -14.03 -15.01 -10.43
N LEU A 323 -13.79 -15.41 -9.19
CA LEU A 323 -14.83 -16.04 -8.36
C LEU A 323 -15.95 -15.04 -8.02
N LEU A 324 -15.59 -13.80 -7.68
CA LEU A 324 -16.57 -12.74 -7.44
C LEU A 324 -17.42 -12.48 -8.69
N SER A 325 -16.81 -12.49 -9.88
CA SER A 325 -17.50 -12.37 -11.17
C SER A 325 -18.54 -13.48 -11.37
N LEU A 326 -18.18 -14.72 -11.04
CA LEU A 326 -19.07 -15.89 -11.19
C LEU A 326 -20.20 -15.89 -10.15
N GLU A 327 -19.92 -15.58 -8.89
CA GLU A 327 -20.90 -15.63 -7.80
C GLU A 327 -21.91 -14.48 -7.89
N GLU A 328 -21.48 -13.29 -8.29
CA GLU A 328 -22.32 -12.08 -8.34
C GLU A 328 -22.83 -11.77 -9.77
N GLY A 329 -22.50 -12.61 -10.77
CA GLY A 329 -22.95 -12.43 -12.15
C GLY A 329 -22.38 -11.21 -12.87
N ILE A 330 -21.20 -10.75 -12.47
CA ILE A 330 -20.53 -9.56 -13.00
C ILE A 330 -19.72 -9.93 -14.22
N GLN A 331 -19.80 -9.13 -15.29
CA GLN A 331 -18.95 -9.33 -16.47
C GLN A 331 -17.47 -9.20 -16.12
N LEU A 332 -16.64 -10.15 -16.53
CA LEU A 332 -15.22 -10.23 -16.17
C LEU A 332 -14.45 -8.94 -16.57
N GLU A 333 -14.82 -8.33 -17.70
CA GLU A 333 -14.25 -7.07 -18.20
C GLU A 333 -14.49 -5.87 -17.26
N ARG A 334 -15.52 -5.94 -16.43
CA ARG A 334 -15.80 -4.92 -15.40
C ARG A 334 -15.05 -5.18 -14.09
N VAL A 335 -14.59 -6.40 -13.88
CA VAL A 335 -13.97 -6.79 -12.60
C VAL A 335 -12.70 -5.98 -12.35
N ASP A 336 -11.87 -5.75 -13.37
CA ASP A 336 -10.62 -4.98 -13.23
C ASP A 336 -10.90 -3.53 -12.82
N ASN A 337 -11.89 -2.89 -13.44
CA ASN A 337 -12.30 -1.53 -13.11
C ASN A 337 -12.82 -1.45 -11.67
N ILE A 338 -13.63 -2.43 -11.24
CA ILE A 338 -14.18 -2.50 -9.89
C ILE A 338 -13.07 -2.74 -8.89
N THR A 339 -12.15 -3.63 -9.19
CA THR A 339 -11.03 -3.95 -8.32
C THR A 339 -10.12 -2.73 -8.12
N ALA A 340 -9.81 -2.00 -9.20
CA ALA A 340 -9.07 -0.74 -9.14
C ALA A 340 -9.83 0.30 -8.30
N ARG A 341 -11.14 0.39 -8.46
CA ARG A 341 -11.97 1.30 -7.65
C ARG A 341 -11.99 0.91 -6.18
N LEU A 342 -12.18 -0.38 -5.85
CA LEU A 342 -12.15 -0.87 -4.47
C LEU A 342 -10.77 -0.61 -3.82
N ALA A 343 -9.68 -0.76 -4.58
CA ALA A 343 -8.34 -0.36 -4.14
C ALA A 343 -8.25 1.16 -3.91
N ALA A 344 -8.78 1.97 -4.83
CA ALA A 344 -8.87 3.43 -4.70
C ALA A 344 -9.77 3.86 -3.53
N MET A 345 -10.73 3.04 -3.13
CA MET A 345 -11.58 3.23 -1.94
C MET A 345 -10.91 2.76 -0.64
N GLY A 346 -9.74 2.14 -0.72
CA GLY A 346 -9.00 1.63 0.44
C GLY A 346 -9.51 0.31 1.00
N LEU A 347 -10.31 -0.43 0.24
CA LEU A 347 -10.82 -1.76 0.61
C LEU A 347 -9.85 -2.88 0.21
N LEU A 348 -9.03 -2.65 -0.80
CA LEU A 348 -8.05 -3.61 -1.28
C LEU A 348 -6.63 -3.05 -1.20
N GLY A 349 -5.68 -3.91 -0.87
CA GLY A 349 -4.26 -3.73 -1.08
C GLY A 349 -3.78 -4.64 -2.20
N TYR A 350 -2.57 -4.41 -2.73
CA TYR A 350 -2.01 -5.21 -3.81
C TYR A 350 -0.72 -5.91 -3.39
N ASP A 351 -0.60 -7.17 -3.75
CA ASP A 351 0.60 -7.97 -3.58
C ASP A 351 1.30 -8.13 -4.93
N ALA A 352 2.42 -7.42 -5.12
CA ALA A 352 3.13 -7.39 -6.39
C ALA A 352 3.84 -8.71 -6.72
N ASP A 353 4.21 -9.52 -5.71
CA ASP A 353 4.86 -10.80 -5.94
C ASP A 353 3.87 -11.90 -6.34
N GLU A 354 2.71 -11.91 -5.70
CA GLU A 354 1.64 -12.86 -5.98
C GLU A 354 0.69 -12.37 -7.08
N ASN A 355 0.86 -11.12 -7.53
CA ASN A 355 0.10 -10.49 -8.60
C ASN A 355 -1.42 -10.55 -8.34
N HIS A 356 -1.85 -10.27 -7.11
CA HIS A 356 -3.25 -10.23 -6.77
C HIS A 356 -3.59 -9.18 -5.71
N PHE A 357 -4.88 -8.80 -5.64
CA PHE A 357 -5.39 -7.94 -4.59
C PHE A 357 -5.70 -8.77 -3.34
N PHE A 358 -5.52 -8.15 -2.17
CA PHE A 358 -5.91 -8.71 -0.89
C PHE A 358 -6.84 -7.74 -0.15
N TYR A 359 -7.70 -8.29 0.70
CA TYR A 359 -8.59 -7.49 1.51
C TYR A 359 -7.83 -6.64 2.54
N ARG A 360 -8.14 -5.34 2.53
CA ARG A 360 -7.58 -4.39 3.48
C ARG A 360 -8.56 -3.24 3.68
N ARG A 361 -9.32 -3.26 4.76
CA ARG A 361 -10.24 -2.18 5.06
C ARG A 361 -9.54 -1.08 5.84
N LEU A 362 -9.15 -0.03 5.17
CA LEU A 362 -8.56 1.15 5.82
C LEU A 362 -9.61 1.86 6.69
N PRO A 363 -9.20 2.43 7.84
CA PRO A 363 -10.12 2.99 8.84
C PRO A 363 -10.65 4.39 8.46
N PHE A 364 -11.24 4.53 7.25
CA PHE A 364 -11.86 5.78 6.82
C PHE A 364 -13.11 5.53 5.96
N LYS A 365 -13.97 6.57 5.83
CA LYS A 365 -15.18 6.51 5.01
C LYS A 365 -14.87 6.95 3.57
N LEU A 366 -15.56 6.35 2.57
CA LEU A 366 -15.43 6.70 1.15
C LEU A 366 -15.66 8.20 0.90
N SER A 367 -16.65 8.79 1.53
CA SER A 367 -16.93 10.23 1.42
C SER A 367 -15.71 11.11 1.74
N ARG A 368 -14.79 10.62 2.58
CA ARG A 368 -13.56 11.34 2.89
C ARG A 368 -12.56 11.30 1.73
N ILE A 369 -12.48 10.20 0.98
CA ILE A 369 -11.61 10.10 -0.21
C ILE A 369 -12.08 11.11 -1.27
N LEU A 370 -13.38 11.13 -1.55
CA LEU A 370 -13.97 12.06 -2.51
C LEU A 370 -13.71 13.51 -2.09
N SER A 371 -13.89 13.85 -0.80
CA SER A 371 -13.62 15.18 -0.28
C SER A 371 -12.15 15.61 -0.36
N LEU A 372 -11.21 14.66 -0.38
CA LEU A 372 -9.78 14.91 -0.49
C LEU A 372 -9.29 15.13 -1.93
N ASN A 373 -10.16 14.93 -2.92
CA ASN A 373 -9.85 15.09 -4.34
C ASN A 373 -10.59 16.29 -4.95
N PRO A 374 -10.05 17.52 -4.84
CA PRO A 374 -10.74 18.72 -5.30
C PRO A 374 -11.14 18.67 -6.78
N ARG A 375 -10.31 18.04 -7.64
CA ARG A 375 -10.62 17.90 -9.07
C ARG A 375 -11.86 17.04 -9.32
N LEU A 376 -12.05 15.97 -8.54
CA LEU A 376 -13.23 15.11 -8.66
C LEU A 376 -14.48 15.86 -8.16
N LYS A 377 -14.39 16.52 -7.02
CA LYS A 377 -15.46 17.35 -6.48
C LYS A 377 -15.85 18.48 -7.44
N ASP A 378 -14.87 19.16 -8.03
CA ASP A 378 -15.11 20.20 -9.03
C ASP A 378 -15.75 19.64 -10.31
N ALA A 379 -15.38 18.41 -10.71
CA ALA A 379 -15.99 17.73 -11.85
C ALA A 379 -17.45 17.38 -11.60
N GLU A 380 -17.79 16.89 -10.40
CA GLU A 380 -19.18 16.64 -9.98
C GLU A 380 -20.02 17.92 -10.01
N LYS A 381 -19.48 19.00 -9.46
CA LYS A 381 -20.14 20.31 -9.49
C LYS A 381 -20.41 20.79 -10.92
N LEU A 382 -19.47 20.59 -11.86
CA LEU A 382 -19.70 20.96 -13.27
C LEU A 382 -20.82 20.15 -13.92
N LEU A 383 -21.02 18.90 -13.52
CA LEU A 383 -22.12 18.05 -13.99
C LEU A 383 -23.46 18.49 -13.38
N GLU A 384 -23.50 18.70 -12.07
CA GLU A 384 -24.70 19.18 -11.35
C GLU A 384 -25.18 20.53 -11.88
N GLU A 385 -24.25 21.43 -12.24
CA GLU A 385 -24.55 22.74 -12.83
C GLU A 385 -24.89 22.67 -14.34
N GLY A 386 -24.93 21.48 -14.95
CA GLY A 386 -25.22 21.30 -16.37
C GLY A 386 -24.20 21.91 -17.33
N LYS A 387 -22.96 22.16 -16.86
CA LYS A 387 -21.91 22.85 -17.62
C LYS A 387 -21.15 21.99 -18.63
N VAL A 388 -21.45 20.72 -18.72
CA VAL A 388 -20.80 19.75 -19.66
C VAL A 388 -21.74 19.50 -20.83
N ASN A 389 -21.28 19.74 -22.05
CA ASN A 389 -22.02 19.44 -23.27
C ASN A 389 -21.18 18.58 -24.23
N ILE A 390 -21.68 17.41 -24.61
CA ILE A 390 -21.06 16.52 -25.60
C ILE A 390 -21.44 17.03 -26.99
N LEU A 391 -20.45 17.41 -27.78
CA LEU A 391 -20.64 17.91 -29.14
C LEU A 391 -20.71 16.75 -30.14
N SER A 392 -19.82 15.79 -30.02
CA SER A 392 -19.78 14.60 -30.86
C SER A 392 -19.30 13.37 -30.09
N ARG A 393 -19.82 12.21 -30.42
CA ARG A 393 -19.42 10.92 -29.86
C ARG A 393 -19.37 9.87 -30.94
N SER A 394 -18.21 9.26 -31.13
CA SER A 394 -18.01 8.06 -32.00
C SER A 394 -17.38 6.96 -31.15
N ALA A 395 -17.13 5.79 -31.73
CA ALA A 395 -16.52 4.66 -31.05
C ALA A 395 -15.17 5.01 -30.39
N ASP A 396 -14.33 5.78 -31.10
CA ASP A 396 -12.96 6.08 -30.68
C ASP A 396 -12.72 7.53 -30.29
N LYS A 397 -13.74 8.43 -30.49
CA LYS A 397 -13.53 9.86 -30.27
C LYS A 397 -14.74 10.52 -29.64
N VAL A 398 -14.48 11.33 -28.62
CA VAL A 398 -15.46 12.20 -27.98
C VAL A 398 -14.95 13.63 -27.99
N GLU A 399 -15.80 14.56 -28.44
CA GLU A 399 -15.55 15.98 -28.33
C GLU A 399 -16.63 16.61 -27.47
N ALA A 400 -16.22 17.39 -26.47
CA ALA A 400 -17.11 18.02 -25.54
C ALA A 400 -16.65 19.43 -25.18
N VAL A 401 -17.60 20.27 -24.78
CA VAL A 401 -17.31 21.58 -24.20
C VAL A 401 -17.76 21.64 -22.76
N VAL A 402 -16.96 22.30 -21.94
CA VAL A 402 -17.23 22.49 -20.54
C VAL A 402 -17.16 23.98 -20.20
N ALA A 403 -18.28 24.54 -19.76
CA ALA A 403 -18.35 25.94 -19.39
C ALA A 403 -17.59 26.16 -18.05
N GLY A 404 -16.59 27.05 -18.08
CA GLY A 404 -15.91 27.54 -16.90
C GLY A 404 -16.46 28.91 -16.48
N THR A 405 -15.71 29.62 -15.63
CA THR A 405 -16.00 31.03 -15.31
C THR A 405 -15.43 31.88 -16.46
N ASP A 406 -16.29 32.52 -17.21
CA ASP A 406 -15.98 33.39 -18.36
C ASP A 406 -15.23 32.75 -19.54
N VAL A 407 -15.03 31.42 -19.53
CA VAL A 407 -14.30 30.69 -20.58
C VAL A 407 -14.94 29.32 -20.81
N VAL A 408 -15.02 28.90 -22.08
CA VAL A 408 -15.43 27.55 -22.47
C VAL A 408 -14.17 26.73 -22.78
N HIS A 409 -14.07 25.55 -22.18
CA HIS A 409 -12.98 24.61 -22.40
C HIS A 409 -13.41 23.49 -23.33
N THR A 410 -12.59 23.19 -24.33
CA THR A 410 -12.80 22.03 -25.21
C THR A 410 -12.06 20.83 -24.61
N VAL A 411 -12.75 19.70 -24.56
CA VAL A 411 -12.20 18.39 -24.14
C VAL A 411 -12.30 17.45 -25.33
N MET A 412 -11.21 16.77 -25.63
CA MET A 412 -11.11 15.73 -26.66
C MET A 412 -10.58 14.45 -26.01
N LEU A 413 -11.31 13.36 -26.20
CA LEU A 413 -10.90 12.00 -25.82
C LEU A 413 -10.80 11.19 -27.12
N GLU A 414 -9.64 10.59 -27.42
CA GLU A 414 -9.38 9.84 -28.63
C GLU A 414 -8.51 8.61 -28.30
N GLY A 415 -9.14 7.44 -28.15
CA GLY A 415 -8.49 6.28 -27.56
C GLY A 415 -7.93 6.58 -26.18
N GLU A 416 -6.64 6.32 -25.97
CA GLU A 416 -5.93 6.67 -24.73
C GLU A 416 -5.49 8.13 -24.62
N LYS A 417 -5.67 8.91 -25.71
CA LYS A 417 -5.22 10.30 -25.74
C LYS A 417 -6.31 11.24 -25.24
N GLU A 418 -5.96 12.02 -24.25
CA GLU A 418 -6.83 13.02 -23.62
C GLU A 418 -6.25 14.41 -23.85
N ARG A 419 -7.13 15.37 -24.14
CA ARG A 419 -6.74 16.78 -24.29
C ARG A 419 -7.79 17.70 -23.70
N CYS A 420 -7.34 18.79 -23.11
CA CYS A 420 -8.20 19.86 -22.64
C CYS A 420 -7.52 21.21 -22.82
N THR A 421 -8.28 22.23 -23.20
CA THR A 421 -7.76 23.60 -23.40
C THR A 421 -7.54 24.36 -22.08
N CYS A 422 -7.82 23.76 -20.92
CA CYS A 422 -7.65 24.45 -19.63
C CYS A 422 -6.17 24.62 -19.25
N MET A 423 -5.88 25.68 -18.51
CA MET A 423 -4.53 26.02 -18.05
C MET A 423 -3.87 24.90 -17.23
N TRP A 424 -4.66 24.15 -16.44
CA TRP A 424 -4.15 23.04 -15.66
C TRP A 424 -3.61 21.93 -16.57
N PHE A 425 -4.40 21.54 -17.61
CA PHE A 425 -3.99 20.51 -18.57
C PHE A 425 -2.80 20.99 -19.41
N SER A 426 -2.82 22.23 -19.89
CA SER A 426 -1.71 22.82 -20.65
C SER A 426 -0.38 22.77 -19.90
N ARG A 427 -0.40 22.93 -18.59
CA ARG A 427 0.80 22.86 -17.74
C ARG A 427 1.27 21.45 -17.41
N ASN A 428 0.38 20.48 -17.35
CA ASN A 428 0.67 19.14 -16.86
C ASN A 428 0.57 18.06 -17.94
N GLN A 429 -0.04 18.35 -19.09
CA GLN A 429 -0.16 17.49 -20.28
C GLN A 429 -0.54 16.02 -20.00
N GLY A 430 -1.37 15.79 -18.98
CA GLY A 430 -1.79 14.45 -18.57
C GLY A 430 -0.83 13.73 -17.60
N GLU A 431 0.42 14.18 -17.46
CA GLU A 431 1.41 13.55 -16.55
C GLU A 431 0.95 13.44 -15.09
N ARG A 432 -0.14 14.12 -14.74
CA ARG A 432 -0.69 14.19 -13.38
C ARG A 432 -2.16 13.74 -13.33
N GLY A 433 -2.53 12.87 -14.25
CA GLY A 433 -3.90 12.42 -14.46
C GLY A 433 -4.80 13.49 -15.07
N ALA A 434 -6.07 13.18 -15.23
CA ALA A 434 -7.05 14.03 -15.87
C ALA A 434 -7.35 15.34 -15.09
N CYS A 435 -7.62 16.43 -15.81
CA CYS A 435 -8.13 17.66 -15.20
C CYS A 435 -9.63 17.52 -14.87
N LYS A 436 -10.18 18.44 -14.07
CA LYS A 436 -11.60 18.42 -13.69
C LYS A 436 -12.58 18.40 -14.88
N HIS A 437 -12.21 19.00 -16.01
CA HIS A 437 -13.06 19.04 -17.20
C HIS A 437 -13.09 17.69 -17.91
N ILE A 438 -11.93 17.03 -18.03
CA ILE A 438 -11.85 15.66 -18.56
C ILE A 438 -12.60 14.70 -17.66
N LEU A 439 -12.40 14.78 -16.33
CA LEU A 439 -13.13 13.96 -15.35
C LEU A 439 -14.65 14.14 -15.46
N ALA A 440 -15.12 15.37 -15.63
CA ALA A 440 -16.54 15.68 -15.81
C ALA A 440 -17.11 15.08 -17.10
N VAL A 441 -16.37 15.17 -18.20
CA VAL A 441 -16.78 14.55 -19.49
C VAL A 441 -16.83 13.04 -19.37
N LYS A 442 -15.78 12.41 -18.81
CA LYS A 442 -15.74 10.94 -18.61
C LYS A 442 -16.93 10.49 -17.73
N LYS A 443 -17.20 11.18 -16.62
CA LYS A 443 -18.32 10.83 -15.74
C LYS A 443 -19.67 10.97 -16.46
N LYS A 444 -19.85 12.01 -17.30
CA LYS A 444 -21.06 12.17 -18.12
C LYS A 444 -21.28 11.08 -19.16
N LEU A 445 -20.21 10.47 -19.65
CA LEU A 445 -20.29 9.39 -20.65
C LEU A 445 -20.71 8.04 -20.05
N ILE A 446 -20.52 7.88 -18.74
CA ILE A 446 -20.81 6.67 -17.97
C ILE A 446 -22.20 6.76 -17.33
N SER A 447 -22.65 7.97 -16.98
CA SER A 447 -24.01 8.25 -16.48
C SER A 447 -25.05 8.15 -17.59
#